data_666ba886618770fff965c2c52c4645cc
#
_entry.id   666ba886618770fff965c2c52c4645cc
#
_cell.length_a   1.000
_cell.length_b   1.000
_cell.length_c   1.000
_cell.angle_alpha   90.00
_cell.angle_beta   90.00
_cell.angle_gamma   90.00
#
_symmetry.space_group_name_H-M   'P 1'
#
loop_
_entity.id
_entity.type
_entity.pdbx_description
1 polymer ?
#
loop_
_entity_poly.entity_id
_entity_poly.type
_entity_poly.pdbx_seq_one_letter_code
_entity_poly.pdbx_strand_id
1 'polypeptide(L)'
;MSIRVQNMFIPNGNLDQTGPATRADGYYGFSNGFHTIAFYLNGFKGNLIIEATLSDDPRESDWFPVGLGANTTFYQIETPETRVETFNIVGNFVYVRAKIQRSHLGQLASALGTCERVVLSL
;
A
#
# COMPACT_ATOMS: atom_id res chain seq x y z
N MET A 1 -24.01 -8.11 -7.47
CA MET A 1 -22.61 -7.71 -7.59
C MET A 1 -21.88 -8.01 -6.29
N SER A 2 -20.75 -8.62 -6.40
CA SER A 2 -19.94 -8.97 -5.24
C SER A 2 -18.95 -7.81 -4.98
N ILE A 3 -18.96 -7.32 -3.75
CA ILE A 3 -18.01 -6.28 -3.32
C ILE A 3 -16.91 -6.97 -2.53
N ARG A 4 -15.68 -6.86 -3.01
CA ARG A 4 -14.52 -7.49 -2.38
C ARG A 4 -13.54 -6.42 -1.92
N VAL A 5 -14.01 -5.62 -0.96
CA VAL A 5 -13.23 -4.56 -0.33
C VAL A 5 -12.80 -5.03 1.05
N GLN A 6 -11.54 -4.85 1.37
CA GLN A 6 -11.02 -5.25 2.68
C GLN A 6 -9.98 -4.26 3.17
N ASN A 7 -9.91 -4.11 4.49
CA ASN A 7 -8.87 -3.32 5.12
C ASN A 7 -7.54 -4.09 5.02
N MET A 8 -6.56 -3.47 4.37
CA MET A 8 -5.23 -4.05 4.27
C MET A 8 -4.39 -3.75 5.49
N PHE A 9 -4.52 -2.54 6.03
CA PHE A 9 -3.53 -2.02 6.94
C PHE A 9 -4.11 -0.84 7.70
N ILE A 10 -3.96 -0.85 9.02
CA ILE A 10 -4.28 0.28 9.88
C ILE A 10 -2.95 0.70 10.52
N PRO A 11 -2.29 1.74 9.98
CA PRO A 11 -0.99 2.17 10.49
C PRO A 11 -1.09 2.67 11.94
N ASN A 12 -0.02 2.46 12.68
CA ASN A 12 0.16 3.06 14.01
C ASN A 12 0.98 4.35 13.87
N GLY A 13 1.56 4.87 14.91
CA GLY A 13 2.30 6.12 14.89
C GLY A 13 3.77 6.04 14.49
N ASN A 14 4.24 4.89 14.01
CA ASN A 14 5.65 4.74 13.64
C ASN A 14 5.95 5.42 12.31
N LEU A 15 7.22 5.82 12.12
CA LEU A 15 7.68 6.49 10.90
C LEU A 15 7.66 5.55 9.69
N ASP A 16 8.23 4.37 9.84
CA ASP A 16 8.28 3.38 8.78
C ASP A 16 7.47 2.17 9.21
N GLN A 17 6.56 1.74 8.35
CA GLN A 17 5.67 0.63 8.66
C GLN A 17 5.43 -0.21 7.42
N THR A 18 5.36 -1.53 7.63
CA THR A 18 4.97 -2.47 6.59
C THR A 18 3.73 -3.20 7.07
N GLY A 19 2.66 -3.12 6.30
CA GLY A 19 1.41 -3.78 6.62
C GLY A 19 1.46 -5.29 6.42
N PRO A 20 0.42 -5.99 6.88
CA PRO A 20 0.34 -7.44 6.71
C PRO A 20 0.09 -7.83 5.25
N ALA A 21 0.43 -9.07 4.92
CA ALA A 21 0.11 -9.65 3.63
C ALA A 21 -1.41 -9.79 3.48
N THR A 22 -1.96 -9.27 2.38
CA THR A 22 -3.38 -9.30 2.10
C THR A 22 -3.61 -10.11 0.81
N ARG A 23 -4.57 -11.01 0.84
CA ARG A 23 -4.87 -11.90 -0.28
C ARG A 23 -5.35 -11.11 -1.49
N ALA A 24 -4.72 -11.36 -2.64
CA ALA A 24 -5.01 -10.69 -3.89
C ALA A 24 -5.65 -11.66 -4.89
N ASP A 25 -5.86 -11.21 -6.14
CA ASP A 25 -6.55 -12.01 -7.15
C ASP A 25 -5.92 -13.38 -7.38
N GLY A 26 -4.59 -13.46 -7.39
CA GLY A 26 -3.89 -14.72 -7.62
C GLY A 26 -4.14 -15.74 -6.51
N TYR A 27 -4.32 -15.30 -5.27
CA TYR A 27 -4.66 -16.19 -4.16
C TYR A 27 -6.02 -16.86 -4.38
N TYR A 28 -7.00 -16.09 -4.85
CA TYR A 28 -8.36 -16.58 -5.07
C TYR A 28 -8.55 -17.28 -6.41
N GLY A 29 -7.53 -17.29 -7.26
CA GLY A 29 -7.65 -17.88 -8.58
C GLY A 29 -8.39 -17.01 -9.58
N PHE A 30 -8.56 -15.73 -9.30
CA PHE A 30 -9.16 -14.79 -10.25
C PHE A 30 -8.15 -14.40 -11.32
N SER A 31 -8.63 -14.09 -12.52
CA SER A 31 -7.76 -13.90 -13.67
C SER A 31 -7.72 -12.46 -14.22
N ASN A 32 -8.56 -11.55 -13.73
CA ASN A 32 -8.55 -10.18 -14.26
C ASN A 32 -7.37 -9.33 -13.78
N GLY A 33 -6.83 -9.62 -12.60
CA GLY A 33 -5.62 -8.99 -12.09
C GLY A 33 -5.75 -7.51 -11.73
N PHE A 34 -6.96 -6.96 -11.69
CA PHE A 34 -7.16 -5.56 -11.35
C PHE A 34 -7.32 -5.38 -9.84
N HIS A 35 -6.55 -4.45 -9.29
CA HIS A 35 -6.59 -4.11 -7.88
C HIS A 35 -6.61 -2.60 -7.73
N THR A 36 -7.45 -2.09 -6.83
CA THR A 36 -7.44 -0.68 -6.45
C THR A 36 -7.09 -0.59 -4.97
N ILE A 37 -6.09 0.21 -4.66
CA ILE A 37 -5.62 0.40 -3.29
C ILE A 37 -5.78 1.86 -2.94
N ALA A 38 -6.43 2.14 -1.81
CA ALA A 38 -6.69 3.49 -1.34
C ALA A 38 -6.00 3.74 0.00
N PHE A 39 -5.23 4.81 0.06
CA PHE A 39 -4.60 5.30 1.28
C PHE A 39 -5.40 6.50 1.79
N TYR A 40 -5.93 6.40 3.00
CA TYR A 40 -6.70 7.48 3.62
C TYR A 40 -5.77 8.34 4.46
N LEU A 41 -5.47 9.54 3.97
CA LEU A 41 -4.43 10.41 4.51
C LEU A 41 -5.03 11.57 5.31
N ASN A 42 -4.37 11.92 6.42
CA ASN A 42 -4.74 13.07 7.23
C ASN A 42 -3.48 13.86 7.59
N GLY A 43 -3.22 14.92 6.84
CA GLY A 43 -2.01 15.72 6.99
C GLY A 43 -0.73 14.96 6.70
N PHE A 44 -0.83 13.90 5.94
CA PHE A 44 0.26 12.94 5.72
C PHE A 44 1.37 13.54 4.85
N LYS A 45 2.59 13.24 5.23
CA LYS A 45 3.79 13.54 4.46
C LYS A 45 4.72 12.33 4.50
N GLY A 46 5.21 11.90 3.35
CA GLY A 46 6.09 10.74 3.26
C GLY A 46 5.88 9.95 1.98
N ASN A 47 6.43 8.75 1.94
CA ASN A 47 6.33 7.86 0.80
C ASN A 47 5.30 6.76 1.03
N LEU A 48 4.49 6.51 0.00
CA LEU A 48 3.55 5.39 -0.06
C LEU A 48 4.12 4.35 -1.02
N ILE A 49 4.12 3.08 -0.60
CA ILE A 49 4.68 1.98 -1.38
C ILE A 49 3.69 0.82 -1.34
N ILE A 50 3.55 0.14 -2.48
CA ILE A 50 2.78 -1.10 -2.56
C ILE A 50 3.74 -2.20 -2.99
N GLU A 51 3.77 -3.30 -2.23
CA GLU A 51 4.56 -4.47 -2.54
C GLU A 51 3.66 -5.66 -2.83
N ALA A 52 4.10 -6.53 -3.71
CA ALA A 52 3.36 -7.72 -4.10
C ALA A 52 4.30 -8.93 -4.13
N THR A 53 3.70 -10.12 -4.14
CA THR A 53 4.43 -11.37 -4.27
C THR A 53 3.62 -12.38 -5.07
N LEU A 54 4.32 -13.28 -5.73
CA LEU A 54 3.72 -14.42 -6.44
C LEU A 54 3.82 -15.71 -5.63
N SER A 55 4.38 -15.65 -4.42
CA SER A 55 4.53 -16.80 -3.55
C SER A 55 3.30 -16.99 -2.67
N ASP A 56 2.87 -18.24 -2.48
CA ASP A 56 1.79 -18.58 -1.56
C ASP A 56 2.27 -18.72 -0.11
N ASP A 57 3.57 -18.74 0.11
CA ASP A 57 4.20 -18.74 1.44
C ASP A 57 5.42 -17.81 1.40
N PRO A 58 5.19 -16.50 1.31
CA PRO A 58 6.29 -15.57 0.99
C PRO A 58 7.26 -15.35 2.14
N ARG A 59 8.55 -15.41 1.80
CA ARG A 59 9.63 -14.91 2.63
C ARG A 59 9.85 -13.43 2.32
N GLU A 60 10.59 -12.73 3.16
CA GLU A 60 10.82 -11.30 2.96
C GLU A 60 11.44 -10.99 1.59
N SER A 61 12.29 -11.88 1.08
CA SER A 61 12.94 -11.72 -0.22
C SER A 61 12.01 -11.96 -1.41
N ASP A 62 10.81 -12.49 -1.18
CA ASP A 62 9.85 -12.77 -2.24
C ASP A 62 8.99 -11.56 -2.62
N TRP A 63 9.05 -10.48 -1.85
CA TRP A 63 8.29 -9.27 -2.09
C TRP A 63 9.00 -8.33 -3.05
N PHE A 64 8.23 -7.69 -3.92
CA PHE A 64 8.76 -6.70 -4.85
C PHE A 64 7.83 -5.48 -4.89
N PRO A 65 8.39 -4.27 -5.07
CA PRO A 65 7.57 -3.08 -5.18
C PRO A 65 6.82 -3.05 -6.52
N VAL A 66 5.60 -2.55 -6.49
CA VAL A 66 4.75 -2.43 -7.66
C VAL A 66 4.87 -1.01 -8.21
N GLY A 67 4.93 -0.86 -9.53
CA GLY A 67 4.98 0.45 -10.16
C GLY A 67 3.69 1.24 -9.92
N LEU A 68 3.84 2.48 -9.47
CA LEU A 68 2.73 3.38 -9.16
C LEU A 68 2.57 4.49 -10.20
N GLY A 69 3.05 4.25 -11.43
CA GLY A 69 2.99 5.18 -12.54
C GLY A 69 4.37 5.77 -12.83
N ALA A 70 4.55 6.36 -14.01
CA ALA A 70 5.72 7.12 -14.44
C ALA A 70 7.08 6.52 -14.04
N ASN A 71 7.22 5.19 -14.08
CA ASN A 71 8.46 4.47 -13.75
C ASN A 71 8.88 4.57 -12.28
N THR A 72 7.96 4.86 -11.37
CA THR A 72 8.26 4.92 -9.94
C THR A 72 7.64 3.74 -9.20
N THR A 73 8.33 3.30 -8.15
CA THR A 73 7.86 2.24 -7.26
C THR A 73 7.46 2.79 -5.89
N PHE A 74 7.37 4.10 -5.78
CA PHE A 74 6.85 4.77 -4.59
C PHE A 74 6.19 6.08 -4.99
N TYR A 75 5.26 6.54 -4.18
CA TYR A 75 4.59 7.82 -4.37
C TYR A 75 5.00 8.75 -3.24
N GLN A 76 5.66 9.85 -3.58
CA GLN A 76 6.19 10.79 -2.60
C GLN A 76 5.23 11.94 -2.38
N ILE A 77 4.86 12.18 -1.12
CA ILE A 77 4.03 13.31 -0.72
C ILE A 77 4.93 14.27 0.05
N GLU A 78 5.26 15.41 -0.57
CA GLU A 78 6.22 16.37 -0.05
C GLU A 78 5.58 17.43 0.84
N THR A 79 4.29 17.69 0.66
CA THR A 79 3.53 18.64 1.48
C THR A 79 2.38 17.90 2.15
N PRO A 80 2.00 18.30 3.38
CA PRO A 80 0.92 17.60 4.08
C PRO A 80 -0.38 17.55 3.27
N GLU A 81 -0.95 16.35 3.16
CA GLU A 81 -2.16 16.11 2.38
C GLU A 81 -3.22 15.42 3.23
N THR A 82 -4.45 15.88 3.09
CA THR A 82 -5.62 15.25 3.69
C THR A 82 -6.57 14.89 2.57
N ARG A 83 -6.47 13.64 2.11
CA ARG A 83 -7.27 13.12 1.01
C ARG A 83 -7.15 11.60 0.94
N VAL A 84 -7.92 11.00 0.05
CA VAL A 84 -7.76 9.58 -0.30
C VAL A 84 -6.92 9.51 -1.57
N GLU A 85 -5.75 8.87 -1.46
CA GLU A 85 -4.88 8.62 -2.61
C GLU A 85 -5.10 7.21 -3.11
N THR A 86 -5.43 7.04 -4.38
CA THR A 86 -5.75 5.73 -4.94
C THR A 86 -4.78 5.33 -6.03
N PHE A 87 -4.49 4.02 -6.08
CA PHE A 87 -3.64 3.44 -7.10
C PHE A 87 -4.33 2.21 -7.68
N ASN A 88 -4.31 2.10 -9.00
CA ASN A 88 -4.75 0.90 -9.71
C ASN A 88 -3.53 0.13 -10.14
N ILE A 89 -3.44 -1.12 -9.70
CA ILE A 89 -2.33 -2.00 -10.07
C ILE A 89 -2.87 -3.22 -10.80
N VAL A 90 -2.09 -3.71 -11.75
CA VAL A 90 -2.47 -4.84 -12.58
C VAL A 90 -1.42 -5.92 -12.48
N GLY A 91 -1.85 -7.12 -12.17
CA GLY A 91 -1.00 -8.28 -12.05
C GLY A 91 -1.73 -9.38 -11.30
N ASN A 92 -1.38 -10.61 -11.54
CA ASN A 92 -2.03 -11.74 -10.89
C ASN A 92 -1.30 -12.11 -9.59
N PHE A 93 -1.20 -11.15 -8.69
CA PHE A 93 -0.48 -11.28 -7.43
C PHE A 93 -1.19 -12.21 -6.46
N VAL A 94 -0.43 -12.98 -5.70
CA VAL A 94 -1.00 -13.84 -4.64
C VAL A 94 -1.30 -13.01 -3.40
N TYR A 95 -0.35 -12.20 -2.97
CA TYR A 95 -0.54 -11.25 -1.86
C TYR A 95 -0.02 -9.88 -2.24
N VAL A 96 -0.62 -8.87 -1.63
CA VAL A 96 -0.13 -7.47 -1.68
C VAL A 96 -0.04 -6.95 -0.25
N ARG A 97 0.85 -5.98 -0.04
CA ARG A 97 0.94 -5.27 1.24
C ARG A 97 1.27 -3.81 1.01
N ALA A 98 0.84 -2.97 1.94
CA ALA A 98 1.12 -1.54 1.89
C ALA A 98 2.30 -1.21 2.79
N LYS A 99 3.05 -0.18 2.41
CA LYS A 99 4.23 0.25 3.15
C LYS A 99 4.27 1.77 3.19
N ILE A 100 4.63 2.30 4.35
CA ILE A 100 4.77 3.74 4.58
C ILE A 100 6.21 3.98 5.02
N GLN A 101 6.85 4.98 4.44
CA GLN A 101 8.24 5.29 4.74
C GLN A 101 8.40 6.79 4.95
N ARG A 102 8.81 7.20 6.14
CA ARG A 102 8.93 8.61 6.52
C ARG A 102 10.21 8.95 7.28
N SER A 103 10.99 7.96 7.67
CA SER A 103 12.21 8.20 8.46
C SER A 103 13.23 9.05 7.73
N HIS A 104 13.23 9.00 6.40
CA HIS A 104 14.14 9.81 5.57
C HIS A 104 13.89 11.33 5.68
N LEU A 105 12.73 11.72 6.20
CA LEU A 105 12.39 13.15 6.34
C LEU A 105 13.04 13.81 7.56
N GLY A 106 13.58 13.02 8.49
CA GLY A 106 14.26 13.54 9.67
C GLY A 106 13.37 14.29 10.65
N GLN A 107 12.06 14.02 10.64
CA GLN A 107 11.08 14.69 11.50
C GLN A 107 10.39 13.69 12.42
N LEU A 108 9.78 14.20 13.49
CA LEU A 108 8.99 13.36 14.38
C LEU A 108 7.70 12.92 13.69
N ALA A 109 7.23 11.73 14.02
CA ALA A 109 6.00 11.19 13.44
C ALA A 109 4.81 12.13 13.63
N SER A 110 4.74 12.80 14.78
CA SER A 110 3.66 13.74 15.09
C SER A 110 3.62 14.95 14.14
N ALA A 111 4.74 15.28 13.50
CA ALA A 111 4.82 16.38 12.55
C ALA A 111 4.45 15.99 11.12
N LEU A 112 4.27 14.69 10.85
CA LEU A 112 4.10 14.14 9.51
C LEU A 112 2.68 13.65 9.23
N GLY A 113 1.76 13.91 10.14
CA GLY A 113 0.38 13.47 10.00
C GLY A 113 0.22 11.95 10.08
N THR A 114 -0.92 11.46 9.59
CA THR A 114 -1.24 10.04 9.68
C THR A 114 -1.79 9.51 8.37
N CYS A 115 -1.61 8.21 8.16
CA CYS A 115 -2.43 7.43 7.25
C CYS A 115 -3.40 6.63 8.12
N GLU A 116 -4.70 6.90 7.97
CA GLU A 116 -5.67 6.31 8.88
C GLU A 116 -5.94 4.85 8.58
N ARG A 117 -5.92 4.48 7.31
CA ARG A 117 -6.10 3.09 6.88
C ARG A 117 -5.70 2.94 5.42
N VAL A 118 -5.50 1.71 5.01
CA VAL A 118 -5.27 1.33 3.61
C VAL A 118 -6.29 0.25 3.26
N VAL A 119 -6.97 0.42 2.14
CA VAL A 119 -8.07 -0.46 1.71
C VAL A 119 -7.75 -1.03 0.34
N LEU A 120 -8.05 -2.31 0.16
CA LEU A 120 -7.89 -3.02 -1.11
C LEU A 120 -9.25 -3.40 -1.66
N SER A 121 -9.49 -3.10 -2.94
CA SER A 121 -10.62 -3.62 -3.71
C SER A 121 -10.09 -4.55 -4.81
N LEU A 122 -10.65 -5.73 -4.87
CA LEU A 122 -10.34 -6.74 -5.89
C LEU A 122 -11.24 -6.61 -7.11
#